data_c1a4b1ca0f195e506126891466927023
#
_entry.id   c1a4b1ca0f195e506126891466927023
#
_cell.length_a   1.000
_cell.length_b   1.000
_cell.length_c   1.000
_cell.angle_alpha   90.00
_cell.angle_beta   90.00
_cell.angle_gamma   90.00
#
_symmetry.space_group_name_H-M   'P 1'
#
loop_
_entity.id
_entity.type
_entity.pdbx_description
1 polymer ?
#
loop_
_entity_poly.entity_id
_entity_poly.type
_entity_poly.pdbx_seq_one_letter_code
_entity_poly.pdbx_strand_id
1 'polypeptide(L)'
;MWRRRALAGLGALAALLAVAVVKTLHDAGAFRRIEPHFAGSCRPVRGAIGPEDLTIHPRTNVAFVSAYDRRAAERGEPRPGAIYSYRLSDPAARLENLTPDAGIDFQPHGLSLWVGEDGHDGLFVVNHPAPRPGGPRHTIEVFDVVGEALQHRRSLTDPALLVMPNDLVAVGPDRFYVTNTHANPPGLAQTLETYLQLRRARVVFFDGMAFRSAIDGLQLPNGINRSADGRRLFVASSTGRAVREYARDPDTESLRFVREIFVGSGVDNIEVDAAGDLWIGAHPNLLAVPRLMADPAARSPSEVVRVSPATGAVEEIYLDDGSQISGSSVAAVSGDRLLIGQIFGDGILDCTMSR
;
A
#
# COMPACT_ATOMS: atom_id res chain seq x y z
N MET A 1 -15.39 41.38 -33.78
CA MET A 1 -16.07 40.21 -33.18
C MET A 1 -15.14 39.04 -32.87
N TRP A 2 -14.25 38.64 -33.76
CA TRP A 2 -13.37 37.46 -33.53
C TRP A 2 -12.42 37.60 -32.34
N ARG A 3 -11.73 38.75 -32.15
CA ARG A 3 -10.87 39.02 -30.97
C ARG A 3 -11.61 38.93 -29.64
N ARG A 4 -12.84 39.40 -29.55
CA ARG A 4 -13.65 39.26 -28.31
C ARG A 4 -14.05 37.85 -28.00
N ARG A 5 -14.36 37.03 -29.03
CA ARG A 5 -14.63 35.59 -28.88
C ARG A 5 -13.38 34.82 -28.49
N ALA A 6 -12.20 35.12 -29.05
CA ALA A 6 -10.94 34.53 -28.67
C ALA A 6 -10.57 34.86 -27.22
N LEU A 7 -10.70 36.10 -26.77
CA LEU A 7 -10.46 36.52 -25.38
C LEU A 7 -11.44 35.85 -24.40
N ALA A 8 -12.72 35.72 -24.76
CA ALA A 8 -13.72 35.03 -23.94
C ALA A 8 -13.37 33.51 -23.84
N GLY A 9 -12.90 32.89 -24.94
CA GLY A 9 -12.46 31.50 -24.94
C GLY A 9 -11.23 31.26 -24.07
N LEU A 10 -10.23 32.15 -24.15
CA LEU A 10 -9.05 32.10 -23.28
C LEU A 10 -9.40 32.29 -21.81
N GLY A 11 -10.31 33.23 -21.51
CA GLY A 11 -10.80 33.43 -20.14
C GLY A 11 -11.52 32.20 -19.58
N ALA A 12 -12.38 31.55 -20.39
CA ALA A 12 -13.06 30.32 -20.00
C ALA A 12 -12.08 29.16 -19.77
N LEU A 13 -11.07 29.01 -20.62
CA LEU A 13 -10.03 28.00 -20.46
C LEU A 13 -9.21 28.23 -19.18
N ALA A 14 -8.82 29.47 -18.91
CA ALA A 14 -8.09 29.85 -17.70
C ALA A 14 -8.93 29.57 -16.44
N ALA A 15 -10.22 29.86 -16.47
CA ALA A 15 -11.13 29.54 -15.35
C ALA A 15 -11.27 28.03 -15.12
N LEU A 16 -11.40 27.24 -16.20
CA LEU A 16 -11.45 25.78 -16.10
C LEU A 16 -10.14 25.19 -15.54
N LEU A 17 -8.99 25.69 -15.96
CA LEU A 17 -7.70 25.29 -15.43
C LEU A 17 -7.56 25.65 -13.94
N ALA A 18 -7.98 26.84 -13.54
CA ALA A 18 -7.98 27.25 -12.13
C ALA A 18 -8.86 26.32 -11.26
N VAL A 19 -10.06 26.00 -11.73
CA VAL A 19 -10.96 25.05 -11.04
C VAL A 19 -10.32 23.67 -10.94
N ALA A 20 -9.70 23.16 -11.99
CA ALA A 20 -9.02 21.88 -11.99
C ALA A 20 -7.85 21.84 -10.99
N VAL A 21 -7.04 22.91 -10.94
CA VAL A 21 -5.94 23.04 -9.97
C VAL A 21 -6.47 23.06 -8.55
N VAL A 22 -7.46 23.90 -8.26
CA VAL A 22 -8.06 23.99 -6.91
C VAL A 22 -8.66 22.65 -6.48
N LYS A 23 -9.36 21.95 -7.40
CA LYS A 23 -9.87 20.60 -7.15
C LYS A 23 -8.73 19.63 -6.82
N THR A 24 -7.68 19.60 -7.62
CA THR A 24 -6.53 18.71 -7.38
C THR A 24 -5.87 19.00 -6.04
N LEU A 25 -5.65 20.26 -5.68
CA LEU A 25 -5.10 20.64 -4.39
C LEU A 25 -6.01 20.24 -3.22
N HIS A 26 -7.32 20.43 -3.37
CA HIS A 26 -8.30 20.01 -2.38
C HIS A 26 -8.32 18.48 -2.21
N ASP A 27 -8.37 17.74 -3.31
CA ASP A 27 -8.38 16.28 -3.29
C ASP A 27 -7.08 15.70 -2.75
N ALA A 28 -5.96 16.39 -2.96
CA ALA A 28 -4.67 16.02 -2.38
C ALA A 28 -4.52 16.38 -0.88
N GLY A 29 -5.52 16.99 -0.26
CA GLY A 29 -5.49 17.37 1.15
C GLY A 29 -4.62 18.60 1.46
N ALA A 30 -4.28 19.43 0.45
CA ALA A 30 -3.39 20.59 0.62
C ALA A 30 -3.90 21.62 1.62
N PHE A 31 -5.21 21.67 1.84
CA PHE A 31 -5.88 22.61 2.75
C PHE A 31 -6.33 21.97 4.06
N ARG A 32 -6.04 20.68 4.26
CA ARG A 32 -6.42 19.96 5.48
C ARG A 32 -5.57 20.45 6.65
N ARG A 33 -6.21 20.83 7.73
CA ARG A 33 -5.55 21.14 9.00
C ARG A 33 -5.19 19.82 9.68
N ILE A 34 -3.94 19.69 10.10
CA ILE A 34 -3.43 18.52 10.81
C ILE A 34 -3.37 18.85 12.29
N GLU A 35 -4.21 18.20 13.08
CA GLU A 35 -4.23 18.29 14.53
C GLU A 35 -3.90 16.91 15.11
N PRO A 36 -2.64 16.67 15.53
CA PRO A 36 -2.21 15.36 15.99
C PRO A 36 -3.07 14.84 17.14
N HIS A 37 -3.50 13.58 17.03
CA HIS A 37 -4.22 12.88 18.10
C HIS A 37 -4.14 11.36 17.95
N PHE A 38 -4.20 10.68 19.08
CA PHE A 38 -4.31 9.24 19.21
C PHE A 38 -4.77 8.89 20.63
N ALA A 39 -5.77 8.03 20.74
CA ALA A 39 -6.20 7.52 22.03
C ALA A 39 -5.33 6.31 22.45
N GLY A 40 -4.10 6.60 22.90
CA GLY A 40 -3.13 5.57 23.26
C GLY A 40 -1.72 6.12 23.38
N SER A 41 -0.74 5.21 23.34
CA SER A 41 0.68 5.57 23.36
C SER A 41 1.44 4.76 22.33
N CYS A 42 2.44 5.37 21.69
CA CYS A 42 3.27 4.75 20.67
C CYS A 42 4.74 4.80 21.04
N ARG A 43 5.48 3.74 20.67
CA ARG A 43 6.95 3.71 20.74
C ARG A 43 7.52 3.41 19.36
N PRO A 44 8.63 4.07 18.96
CA PRO A 44 9.31 3.73 17.72
C PRO A 44 10.11 2.42 17.89
N VAL A 45 10.03 1.54 16.90
CA VAL A 45 10.85 0.33 16.78
C VAL A 45 11.71 0.46 15.55
N ARG A 46 13.00 0.78 15.74
CA ARG A 46 13.95 1.09 14.68
C ARG A 46 14.67 -0.15 14.17
N GLY A 47 15.34 -0.02 13.00
CA GLY A 47 16.20 -1.07 12.44
C GLY A 47 15.78 -1.59 11.06
N ALA A 48 14.77 -0.98 10.44
CA ALA A 48 14.37 -1.27 9.06
C ALA A 48 14.09 0.05 8.34
N ILE A 49 14.79 0.34 7.26
CA ILE A 49 14.59 1.56 6.46
C ILE A 49 13.45 1.36 5.46
N GLY A 50 12.46 2.25 5.50
CA GLY A 50 11.30 2.22 4.62
C GLY A 50 10.42 0.98 4.81
N PRO A 51 9.96 0.68 6.05
CA PRO A 51 9.03 -0.40 6.35
C PRO A 51 7.63 -0.03 5.85
N GLU A 52 7.38 -0.27 4.59
CA GLU A 52 6.25 0.29 3.87
C GLU A 52 4.99 -0.55 4.02
N ASP A 53 5.15 -1.88 4.10
CA ASP A 53 4.02 -2.77 4.31
C ASP A 53 4.30 -3.79 5.41
N LEU A 54 3.25 -4.21 6.11
CA LEU A 54 3.33 -5.22 7.15
C LEU A 54 2.00 -5.96 7.34
N THR A 55 2.08 -7.23 7.69
CA THR A 55 0.93 -8.05 8.07
C THR A 55 1.22 -8.83 9.35
N ILE A 56 0.20 -9.10 10.16
CA ILE A 56 0.34 -9.84 11.42
C ILE A 56 -0.19 -11.26 11.23
N HIS A 57 0.65 -12.24 11.53
CA HIS A 57 0.24 -13.63 11.49
C HIS A 57 -0.78 -13.93 12.60
N PRO A 58 -2.02 -14.35 12.28
CA PRO A 58 -3.13 -14.42 13.23
C PRO A 58 -2.95 -15.49 14.32
N ARG A 59 -2.12 -16.52 14.09
CA ARG A 59 -1.87 -17.60 15.04
C ARG A 59 -0.67 -17.34 15.95
N THR A 60 0.38 -16.67 15.44
CA THR A 60 1.65 -16.50 16.18
C THR A 60 1.86 -15.11 16.75
N ASN A 61 1.06 -14.11 16.34
CA ASN A 61 1.27 -12.70 16.65
C ASN A 61 2.68 -12.19 16.28
N VAL A 62 3.25 -12.73 15.20
CA VAL A 62 4.46 -12.21 14.56
C VAL A 62 4.04 -11.37 13.37
N ALA A 63 4.51 -10.13 13.33
CA ALA A 63 4.36 -9.30 12.14
C ALA A 63 5.50 -9.58 11.16
N PHE A 64 5.18 -9.69 9.87
CA PHE A 64 6.12 -9.62 8.76
C PHE A 64 6.11 -8.20 8.20
N VAL A 65 7.29 -7.62 8.02
CA VAL A 65 7.45 -6.22 7.61
C VAL A 65 8.36 -6.18 6.39
N SER A 66 7.87 -5.67 5.27
CA SER A 66 8.68 -5.44 4.08
C SER A 66 9.39 -4.08 4.16
N ALA A 67 10.70 -4.05 3.92
CA ALA A 67 11.43 -2.80 3.99
C ALA A 67 12.60 -2.74 2.99
N TYR A 68 12.77 -1.57 2.34
CA TYR A 68 13.97 -1.25 1.59
C TYR A 68 14.19 0.27 1.50
N ASP A 69 15.44 0.67 1.28
CA ASP A 69 15.82 2.07 1.13
C ASP A 69 15.46 2.60 -0.26
N ARG A 70 14.21 3.08 -0.41
CA ARG A 70 13.69 3.66 -1.65
C ARG A 70 14.47 4.89 -2.09
N ARG A 71 14.95 5.70 -1.13
CA ARG A 71 15.74 6.89 -1.46
C ARG A 71 17.11 6.52 -2.02
N ALA A 72 17.77 5.48 -1.52
CA ALA A 72 19.00 4.98 -2.09
C ALA A 72 18.78 4.44 -3.51
N ALA A 73 17.70 3.70 -3.73
CA ALA A 73 17.34 3.19 -5.05
C ALA A 73 17.09 4.32 -6.06
N GLU A 74 16.35 5.38 -5.67
CA GLU A 74 16.10 6.56 -6.50
C GLU A 74 17.38 7.33 -6.88
N ARG A 75 18.38 7.32 -5.99
CA ARG A 75 19.70 7.90 -6.29
C ARG A 75 20.58 7.01 -7.17
N GLY A 76 20.11 5.84 -7.58
CA GLY A 76 20.91 4.86 -8.33
C GLY A 76 21.90 4.07 -7.48
N GLU A 77 21.70 4.03 -6.18
CA GLU A 77 22.50 3.31 -5.18
C GLU A 77 21.64 2.23 -4.49
N PRO A 78 21.00 1.31 -5.23
CA PRO A 78 20.08 0.33 -4.64
C PRO A 78 20.82 -0.52 -3.61
N ARG A 79 20.18 -0.74 -2.47
CA ARG A 79 20.63 -1.63 -1.40
C ARG A 79 19.64 -2.77 -1.28
N PRO A 80 20.07 -3.99 -0.93
CA PRO A 80 19.13 -5.05 -0.63
C PRO A 80 18.17 -4.64 0.48
N GLY A 81 16.89 -4.83 0.23
CA GLY A 81 15.84 -4.78 1.24
C GLY A 81 15.70 -6.13 1.94
N ALA A 82 14.74 -6.22 2.83
CA ALA A 82 14.47 -7.45 3.56
C ALA A 82 13.01 -7.54 4.03
N ILE A 83 12.60 -8.76 4.36
CA ILE A 83 11.46 -9.00 5.23
C ILE A 83 12.00 -9.13 6.65
N TYR A 84 11.39 -8.38 7.55
CA TYR A 84 11.68 -8.45 8.98
C TYR A 84 10.53 -9.11 9.71
N SER A 85 10.84 -9.81 10.82
CA SER A 85 9.84 -10.22 11.81
C SER A 85 9.81 -9.24 12.98
N TYR A 86 8.62 -9.11 13.57
CA TYR A 86 8.41 -8.39 14.82
C TYR A 86 7.42 -9.14 15.70
N ARG A 87 7.85 -9.56 16.89
CA ARG A 87 7.03 -10.35 17.81
C ARG A 87 6.26 -9.45 18.77
N LEU A 88 4.94 -9.30 18.56
CA LEU A 88 4.09 -8.41 19.35
C LEU A 88 3.99 -8.82 20.83
N SER A 89 4.15 -10.11 21.14
CA SER A 89 4.06 -10.62 22.52
C SER A 89 5.31 -10.36 23.36
N ASP A 90 6.44 -9.98 22.75
CA ASP A 90 7.69 -9.69 23.44
C ASP A 90 7.87 -8.18 23.65
N PRO A 91 7.86 -7.66 24.89
CA PRO A 91 8.08 -6.24 25.16
C PRO A 91 9.46 -5.72 24.71
N ALA A 92 10.45 -6.63 24.58
CA ALA A 92 11.81 -6.34 24.15
C ALA A 92 12.03 -6.60 22.65
N ALA A 93 10.97 -6.95 21.90
CA ALA A 93 11.06 -7.28 20.49
C ALA A 93 11.74 -6.19 19.67
N ARG A 94 12.50 -6.64 18.70
CA ARG A 94 13.18 -5.84 17.68
C ARG A 94 12.78 -6.35 16.31
N LEU A 95 13.06 -5.56 15.28
CA LEU A 95 12.95 -6.00 13.90
C LEU A 95 14.12 -6.93 13.58
N GLU A 96 13.80 -8.20 13.27
CA GLU A 96 14.79 -9.23 12.94
C GLU A 96 14.71 -9.55 11.45
N ASN A 97 15.85 -9.43 10.74
CA ASN A 97 15.92 -9.71 9.30
C ASN A 97 15.78 -11.21 9.03
N LEU A 98 14.70 -11.60 8.32
CA LEU A 98 14.42 -12.98 7.93
C LEU A 98 15.02 -13.37 6.57
N THR A 99 15.50 -12.40 5.80
CA THR A 99 15.99 -12.61 4.43
C THR A 99 17.40 -12.04 4.22
N PRO A 100 18.37 -12.27 5.14
CA PRO A 100 19.72 -11.68 5.03
C PRO A 100 20.44 -12.11 3.75
N ASP A 101 20.15 -13.33 3.27
CA ASP A 101 20.71 -13.93 2.07
C ASP A 101 19.59 -14.53 1.22
N ALA A 102 18.67 -13.68 0.75
CA ALA A 102 17.50 -14.13 -0.04
C ALA A 102 17.89 -14.81 -1.38
N GLY A 103 19.13 -14.65 -1.84
CA GLY A 103 19.61 -15.21 -3.12
C GLY A 103 19.03 -14.54 -4.36
N ILE A 104 18.30 -13.43 -4.17
CA ILE A 104 17.65 -12.64 -5.21
C ILE A 104 18.00 -11.16 -5.03
N ASP A 105 17.85 -10.38 -6.09
CA ASP A 105 17.89 -8.91 -6.02
C ASP A 105 16.56 -8.43 -5.40
N PHE A 106 16.60 -8.09 -4.11
CA PHE A 106 15.42 -7.98 -3.28
C PHE A 106 15.18 -6.54 -2.79
N GLN A 107 14.14 -5.92 -3.32
CA GLN A 107 13.61 -4.63 -2.91
C GLN A 107 12.10 -4.78 -2.66
N PRO A 108 11.71 -5.38 -1.52
CA PRO A 108 10.32 -5.73 -1.24
C PRO A 108 9.43 -4.50 -1.05
N HIS A 109 8.16 -4.63 -1.48
CA HIS A 109 7.11 -3.62 -1.36
C HIS A 109 5.91 -4.25 -0.65
N GLY A 110 4.71 -4.24 -1.25
CA GLY A 110 3.53 -4.88 -0.69
C GLY A 110 3.73 -6.37 -0.42
N LEU A 111 3.11 -6.87 0.63
CA LEU A 111 3.19 -8.28 1.02
C LEU A 111 1.84 -8.83 1.47
N SER A 112 1.66 -10.14 1.34
CA SER A 112 0.48 -10.84 1.84
C SER A 112 0.81 -12.20 2.39
N LEU A 113 0.26 -12.51 3.55
CA LEU A 113 0.39 -13.81 4.18
C LEU A 113 -0.80 -14.70 3.82
N TRP A 114 -0.52 -15.86 3.23
CA TRP A 114 -1.46 -16.96 3.14
C TRP A 114 -1.28 -17.89 4.34
N VAL A 115 -2.34 -18.09 5.11
CA VAL A 115 -2.35 -19.01 6.26
C VAL A 115 -3.12 -20.26 5.87
N GLY A 116 -2.40 -21.37 5.63
CA GLY A 116 -3.01 -22.63 5.23
C GLY A 116 -3.67 -23.36 6.39
N GLU A 117 -4.77 -24.05 6.12
CA GLU A 117 -5.46 -24.89 7.09
C GLU A 117 -4.61 -26.13 7.48
N ASP A 118 -3.78 -26.58 6.57
CA ASP A 118 -2.84 -27.70 6.73
C ASP A 118 -1.54 -27.31 7.45
N GLY A 119 -1.39 -26.05 7.82
CA GLY A 119 -0.21 -25.50 8.48
C GLY A 119 0.92 -25.07 7.53
N HIS A 120 0.71 -25.14 6.21
CA HIS A 120 1.63 -24.58 5.21
C HIS A 120 1.27 -23.12 4.96
N ASP A 121 2.05 -22.23 5.53
CA ASP A 121 1.88 -20.81 5.36
C ASP A 121 2.83 -20.29 4.27
N GLY A 122 2.35 -19.32 3.48
CA GLY A 122 3.11 -18.71 2.40
C GLY A 122 3.12 -17.20 2.49
N LEU A 123 4.26 -16.57 2.28
CA LEU A 123 4.38 -15.13 2.16
C LEU A 123 4.64 -14.75 0.71
N PHE A 124 3.79 -13.89 0.18
CA PHE A 124 3.89 -13.34 -1.17
C PHE A 124 4.35 -11.89 -1.07
N VAL A 125 5.28 -11.49 -1.92
CA VAL A 125 5.91 -10.16 -1.83
C VAL A 125 6.08 -9.56 -3.22
N VAL A 126 5.61 -8.34 -3.41
CA VAL A 126 5.97 -7.52 -4.58
C VAL A 126 7.44 -7.13 -4.45
N ASN A 127 8.21 -7.35 -5.51
CA ASN A 127 9.62 -7.02 -5.54
C ASN A 127 9.96 -6.12 -6.75
N HIS A 128 10.80 -5.13 -6.51
CA HIS A 128 11.29 -4.18 -7.51
C HIS A 128 12.82 -4.34 -7.69
N PRO A 129 13.30 -5.42 -8.31
CA PRO A 129 14.73 -5.64 -8.45
C PRO A 129 15.42 -4.45 -9.14
N ALA A 130 16.68 -4.19 -8.81
CA ALA A 130 17.45 -3.12 -9.42
C ALA A 130 17.45 -3.24 -10.96
N PRO A 131 17.29 -2.15 -11.70
CA PRO A 131 17.23 -2.17 -13.15
C PRO A 131 18.49 -2.78 -13.76
N ARG A 132 18.34 -3.79 -14.61
CA ARG A 132 19.44 -4.44 -15.35
C ARG A 132 19.00 -4.80 -16.77
N PRO A 133 19.93 -4.76 -17.76
CA PRO A 133 19.61 -5.14 -19.15
C PRO A 133 19.03 -6.55 -19.22
N GLY A 134 17.85 -6.69 -19.84
CA GLY A 134 17.17 -7.98 -20.01
C GLY A 134 16.57 -8.60 -18.74
N GLY A 135 16.71 -7.95 -17.58
CA GLY A 135 16.09 -8.39 -16.34
C GLY A 135 14.61 -7.98 -16.23
N PRO A 136 13.82 -8.64 -15.36
CA PRO A 136 12.47 -8.21 -15.05
C PRO A 136 12.50 -6.86 -14.33
N ARG A 137 11.48 -6.03 -14.57
CA ARG A 137 11.29 -4.76 -13.84
C ARG A 137 10.67 -5.00 -12.48
N HIS A 138 9.78 -6.00 -12.39
CA HIS A 138 9.02 -6.35 -11.21
C HIS A 138 8.83 -7.85 -11.17
N THR A 139 8.87 -8.40 -9.95
CA THR A 139 8.60 -9.80 -9.69
C THR A 139 7.65 -9.94 -8.49
N ILE A 140 6.98 -11.06 -8.39
CA ILE A 140 6.32 -11.50 -7.17
C ILE A 140 7.17 -12.64 -6.61
N GLU A 141 7.71 -12.44 -5.43
CA GLU A 141 8.48 -13.44 -4.72
C GLU A 141 7.56 -14.24 -3.81
N VAL A 142 7.73 -15.56 -3.83
CA VAL A 142 6.94 -16.49 -3.01
C VAL A 142 7.88 -17.17 -2.04
N PHE A 143 7.56 -17.08 -0.76
CA PHE A 143 8.29 -17.74 0.32
C PHE A 143 7.38 -18.73 1.04
N ASP A 144 7.92 -19.86 1.46
CA ASP A 144 7.30 -20.73 2.45
C ASP A 144 7.69 -20.23 3.84
N VAL A 145 6.70 -20.14 4.75
CA VAL A 145 6.92 -19.77 6.15
C VAL A 145 7.17 -21.04 6.94
N VAL A 146 8.40 -21.24 7.41
CA VAL A 146 8.80 -22.44 8.17
C VAL A 146 9.18 -22.04 9.58
N GLY A 147 8.24 -22.16 10.51
CA GLY A 147 8.39 -21.61 11.85
C GLY A 147 8.48 -20.07 11.79
N GLU A 148 9.66 -19.53 12.13
CA GLU A 148 9.93 -18.08 12.05
C GLU A 148 10.86 -17.71 10.87
N ALA A 149 11.22 -18.69 10.02
CA ALA A 149 12.10 -18.47 8.87
C ALA A 149 11.29 -18.38 7.57
N LEU A 150 11.87 -17.70 6.59
CA LEU A 150 11.35 -17.61 5.23
C LEU A 150 12.27 -18.40 4.29
N GLN A 151 11.69 -19.31 3.50
CA GLN A 151 12.40 -20.03 2.45
C GLN A 151 11.89 -19.57 1.09
N HIS A 152 12.74 -18.93 0.30
CA HIS A 152 12.37 -18.50 -1.04
C HIS A 152 12.06 -19.73 -1.92
N ARG A 153 10.86 -19.74 -2.50
CA ARG A 153 10.35 -20.85 -3.32
C ARG A 153 10.46 -20.56 -4.81
N ARG A 154 10.02 -19.37 -5.23
CA ARG A 154 10.03 -18.98 -6.65
C ARG A 154 9.81 -17.49 -6.85
N SER A 155 10.27 -16.99 -8.01
CA SER A 155 9.98 -15.66 -8.53
C SER A 155 9.04 -15.78 -9.74
N LEU A 156 8.01 -14.93 -9.78
CA LEU A 156 7.02 -14.87 -10.86
C LEU A 156 7.09 -13.49 -11.51
N THR A 157 6.96 -13.41 -12.83
CA THR A 157 6.94 -12.14 -13.55
C THR A 157 6.08 -12.22 -14.79
N ASP A 158 5.49 -11.09 -15.15
CA ASP A 158 4.83 -10.84 -16.43
C ASP A 158 5.03 -9.35 -16.77
N PRO A 159 5.97 -9.02 -17.68
CA PRO A 159 6.28 -7.63 -18.00
C PRO A 159 5.14 -6.84 -18.65
N ALA A 160 4.13 -7.52 -19.21
CA ALA A 160 2.97 -6.87 -19.82
C ALA A 160 1.89 -6.55 -18.80
N LEU A 161 1.79 -7.33 -17.72
CA LEU A 161 0.75 -7.21 -16.71
C LEU A 161 1.24 -6.60 -15.39
N LEU A 162 2.49 -6.85 -14.99
CA LEU A 162 3.13 -6.23 -13.83
C LEU A 162 3.84 -4.94 -14.25
N VAL A 163 3.08 -3.88 -14.54
CA VAL A 163 3.61 -2.60 -15.05
C VAL A 163 4.16 -1.74 -13.93
N MET A 164 3.37 -1.57 -12.86
CA MET A 164 3.71 -0.82 -11.65
C MET A 164 3.04 -1.49 -10.44
N PRO A 165 3.41 -2.75 -10.14
CA PRO A 165 2.81 -3.46 -9.02
C PRO A 165 3.14 -2.75 -7.70
N ASN A 166 2.18 -2.73 -6.78
CA ASN A 166 2.34 -2.06 -5.51
C ASN A 166 2.07 -3.03 -4.36
N ASP A 167 0.86 -3.57 -4.28
CA ASP A 167 0.44 -4.48 -3.23
C ASP A 167 -0.25 -5.71 -3.81
N LEU A 168 -0.41 -6.74 -2.98
CA LEU A 168 -1.02 -8.00 -3.40
C LEU A 168 -1.79 -8.66 -2.26
N VAL A 169 -2.78 -9.50 -2.60
CA VAL A 169 -3.49 -10.33 -1.63
C VAL A 169 -3.56 -11.78 -2.07
N ALA A 170 -3.07 -12.67 -1.21
CA ALA A 170 -3.16 -14.11 -1.41
C ALA A 170 -4.61 -14.60 -1.19
N VAL A 171 -5.12 -15.39 -2.13
CA VAL A 171 -6.45 -16.01 -2.08
C VAL A 171 -6.39 -17.54 -2.20
N GLY A 172 -5.19 -18.08 -2.16
CA GLY A 172 -4.87 -19.52 -2.18
C GLY A 172 -3.38 -19.71 -2.00
N PRO A 173 -2.91 -20.98 -1.86
CA PRO A 173 -1.51 -21.29 -1.66
C PRO A 173 -0.61 -20.88 -2.84
N ASP A 174 -1.20 -20.68 -4.02
CA ASP A 174 -0.53 -20.26 -5.24
C ASP A 174 -1.32 -19.25 -6.06
N ARG A 175 -2.37 -18.63 -5.49
CA ARG A 175 -3.26 -17.70 -6.19
C ARG A 175 -3.33 -16.38 -5.45
N PHE A 176 -3.24 -15.28 -6.20
CA PHE A 176 -3.24 -13.93 -5.62
C PHE A 176 -3.69 -12.86 -6.61
N TYR A 177 -4.15 -11.74 -6.09
CA TYR A 177 -4.38 -10.52 -6.85
C TYR A 177 -3.26 -9.51 -6.58
N VAL A 178 -2.90 -8.70 -7.58
CA VAL A 178 -1.87 -7.66 -7.49
C VAL A 178 -2.41 -6.35 -8.04
N THR A 179 -2.27 -5.26 -7.31
CA THR A 179 -2.57 -3.91 -7.80
C THR A 179 -1.41 -3.38 -8.65
N ASN A 180 -1.73 -2.68 -9.73
CA ASN A 180 -0.78 -1.81 -10.43
C ASN A 180 -1.24 -0.37 -10.24
N THR A 181 -0.41 0.47 -9.64
CA THR A 181 -0.76 1.87 -9.37
C THR A 181 -1.04 2.66 -10.65
N HIS A 182 -0.38 2.30 -11.76
CA HIS A 182 -0.48 2.97 -13.05
C HIS A 182 -0.55 1.99 -14.22
N ALA A 183 -1.14 2.44 -15.32
CA ALA A 183 -1.15 1.70 -16.58
C ALA A 183 0.14 1.92 -17.40
N ASN A 184 0.91 2.96 -17.08
CA ASN A 184 2.15 3.29 -17.76
C ASN A 184 3.35 3.22 -16.80
N PRO A 185 4.55 2.86 -17.32
CA PRO A 185 5.79 2.95 -16.55
C PRO A 185 6.15 4.42 -16.26
N PRO A 186 7.16 4.66 -15.37
CA PRO A 186 7.60 6.01 -15.04
C PRO A 186 7.84 6.90 -16.25
N GLY A 187 7.28 8.13 -16.21
CA GLY A 187 7.37 9.11 -17.29
C GLY A 187 6.16 10.04 -17.36
N LEU A 188 6.09 10.84 -18.43
CA LEU A 188 5.03 11.87 -18.60
C LEU A 188 3.61 11.27 -18.57
N ALA A 189 3.41 10.10 -19.19
CA ALA A 189 2.11 9.45 -19.22
C ALA A 189 1.63 9.05 -17.81
N GLN A 190 2.52 8.49 -16.99
CA GLN A 190 2.25 8.17 -15.58
C GLN A 190 1.96 9.44 -14.77
N THR A 191 2.75 10.50 -14.97
CA THR A 191 2.54 11.80 -14.32
C THR A 191 1.14 12.34 -14.62
N LEU A 192 0.72 12.28 -15.87
CA LEU A 192 -0.62 12.70 -16.28
C LEU A 192 -1.71 11.81 -15.66
N GLU A 193 -1.49 10.49 -15.55
CA GLU A 193 -2.42 9.59 -14.85
C GLU A 193 -2.65 10.05 -13.40
N THR A 194 -1.58 10.38 -12.69
CA THR A 194 -1.65 10.80 -11.29
C THR A 194 -2.39 12.15 -11.14
N TYR A 195 -1.91 13.20 -11.81
CA TYR A 195 -2.43 14.55 -11.58
C TYR A 195 -3.80 14.80 -12.21
N LEU A 196 -4.13 14.11 -13.30
CA LEU A 196 -5.46 14.14 -13.90
C LEU A 196 -6.40 13.08 -13.31
N GLN A 197 -5.92 12.30 -12.35
CA GLN A 197 -6.69 11.27 -11.65
C GLN A 197 -7.36 10.28 -12.62
N LEU A 198 -6.60 9.81 -13.63
CA LEU A 198 -7.16 9.00 -14.71
C LEU A 198 -7.42 7.57 -14.22
N ARG A 199 -8.55 7.02 -14.62
CA ARG A 199 -8.95 5.64 -14.31
C ARG A 199 -8.41 4.68 -15.38
N ARG A 200 -7.11 4.39 -15.36
CA ARG A 200 -6.43 3.54 -16.34
C ARG A 200 -5.71 2.33 -15.76
N ALA A 201 -5.45 2.38 -14.47
CA ALA A 201 -4.76 1.33 -13.74
C ALA A 201 -5.64 0.09 -13.53
N ARG A 202 -5.03 -1.00 -13.09
CA ARG A 202 -5.69 -2.31 -13.00
C ARG A 202 -5.23 -3.14 -11.81
N VAL A 203 -6.06 -4.15 -11.48
CA VAL A 203 -5.66 -5.30 -10.68
C VAL A 203 -5.48 -6.48 -11.62
N VAL A 204 -4.41 -7.24 -11.44
CA VAL A 204 -4.17 -8.51 -12.13
C VAL A 204 -4.36 -9.68 -11.17
N PHE A 205 -4.68 -10.84 -11.70
CA PHE A 205 -4.84 -12.08 -10.96
C PHE A 205 -3.87 -13.13 -11.50
N PHE A 206 -3.21 -13.84 -10.60
CA PHE A 206 -2.42 -15.02 -10.90
C PHE A 206 -3.17 -16.27 -10.42
N ASP A 207 -3.45 -17.19 -11.33
CA ASP A 207 -4.27 -18.39 -11.09
C ASP A 207 -3.48 -19.61 -10.63
N GLY A 208 -2.18 -19.46 -10.42
CA GLY A 208 -1.23 -20.52 -10.13
C GLY A 208 -0.37 -20.89 -11.34
N MET A 209 -0.76 -20.48 -12.55
CA MET A 209 -0.08 -20.77 -13.81
C MET A 209 0.23 -19.53 -14.64
N ALA A 210 -0.71 -18.59 -14.73
CA ALA A 210 -0.61 -17.42 -15.58
C ALA A 210 -1.26 -16.17 -14.95
N PHE A 211 -0.77 -15.00 -15.35
CA PHE A 211 -1.37 -13.72 -15.00
C PHE A 211 -2.49 -13.36 -15.99
N ARG A 212 -3.54 -12.68 -15.50
CA ARG A 212 -4.59 -12.08 -16.32
C ARG A 212 -5.13 -10.79 -15.68
N SER A 213 -5.71 -9.89 -16.48
CA SER A 213 -6.43 -8.75 -15.92
C SER A 213 -7.67 -9.21 -15.15
N ALA A 214 -7.90 -8.64 -13.97
CA ALA A 214 -9.05 -8.93 -13.13
C ALA A 214 -9.98 -7.74 -12.97
N ILE A 215 -9.45 -6.53 -12.79
CA ILE A 215 -10.19 -5.28 -12.68
C ILE A 215 -9.44 -4.23 -13.50
N ASP A 216 -10.14 -3.56 -14.40
CA ASP A 216 -9.61 -2.44 -15.17
C ASP A 216 -10.30 -1.13 -14.77
N GLY A 217 -9.74 0.00 -15.18
CA GLY A 217 -10.36 1.32 -14.98
C GLY A 217 -10.30 1.82 -13.55
N LEU A 218 -9.20 1.54 -12.86
CA LEU A 218 -8.94 2.02 -11.50
C LEU A 218 -8.12 3.32 -11.52
N GLN A 219 -8.31 4.11 -10.46
CA GLN A 219 -7.61 5.34 -10.21
C GLN A 219 -6.60 5.12 -9.10
N LEU A 220 -5.32 5.01 -9.44
CA LEU A 220 -4.19 4.80 -8.54
C LEU A 220 -4.52 3.76 -7.44
N PRO A 221 -4.83 2.50 -7.83
CA PRO A 221 -5.05 1.44 -6.86
C PRO A 221 -3.73 1.15 -6.13
N ASN A 222 -3.81 1.03 -4.81
CA ASN A 222 -2.67 0.83 -3.94
C ASN A 222 -2.89 -0.47 -3.14
N GLY A 223 -3.16 -0.39 -1.85
CA GLY A 223 -3.42 -1.55 -1.02
C GLY A 223 -4.57 -2.43 -1.51
N ILE A 224 -4.46 -3.72 -1.27
CA ILE A 224 -5.50 -4.69 -1.61
C ILE A 224 -5.56 -5.78 -0.52
N ASN A 225 -6.78 -6.04 -0.01
CA ASN A 225 -6.97 -7.13 0.94
C ASN A 225 -8.34 -7.80 0.74
N ARG A 226 -8.60 -8.88 1.47
CA ARG A 226 -9.84 -9.67 1.37
C ARG A 226 -10.51 -9.83 2.72
N SER A 227 -11.82 -10.11 2.72
CA SER A 227 -12.52 -10.58 3.91
C SER A 227 -12.02 -11.96 4.35
N ALA A 228 -12.20 -12.28 5.63
CA ALA A 228 -11.77 -13.56 6.20
C ALA A 228 -12.35 -14.78 5.46
N ASP A 229 -13.61 -14.67 4.99
CA ASP A 229 -14.27 -15.72 4.19
C ASP A 229 -13.82 -15.75 2.71
N GLY A 230 -12.96 -14.81 2.29
CA GLY A 230 -12.46 -14.69 0.93
C GLY A 230 -13.49 -14.28 -0.11
N ARG A 231 -14.72 -13.91 0.29
CA ARG A 231 -15.83 -13.55 -0.62
C ARG A 231 -15.90 -12.09 -0.99
N ARG A 232 -15.09 -11.26 -0.35
CA ARG A 232 -14.95 -9.83 -0.65
C ARG A 232 -13.50 -9.47 -0.89
N LEU A 233 -13.29 -8.54 -1.82
CA LEU A 233 -12.00 -7.94 -2.11
C LEU A 233 -12.13 -6.44 -1.92
N PHE A 234 -11.15 -5.84 -1.24
CA PHE A 234 -11.05 -4.42 -0.96
C PHE A 234 -9.83 -3.85 -1.66
N VAL A 235 -10.00 -2.76 -2.40
CA VAL A 235 -8.91 -2.09 -3.13
C VAL A 235 -8.88 -0.63 -2.74
N ALA A 236 -7.77 -0.18 -2.16
CA ALA A 236 -7.52 1.23 -1.90
C ALA A 236 -7.32 2.00 -3.21
N SER A 237 -7.91 3.17 -3.30
CA SER A 237 -7.71 4.11 -4.40
C SER A 237 -7.15 5.42 -3.81
N SER A 238 -5.81 5.60 -3.87
CA SER A 238 -5.15 6.68 -3.14
C SER A 238 -5.62 8.06 -3.58
N THR A 239 -5.58 8.38 -4.88
CA THR A 239 -6.06 9.66 -5.39
C THR A 239 -7.59 9.74 -5.47
N GLY A 240 -8.29 8.57 -5.45
CA GLY A 240 -9.74 8.48 -5.27
C GLY A 240 -10.19 8.72 -3.83
N ARG A 241 -9.28 8.61 -2.88
CA ARG A 241 -9.52 8.76 -1.43
C ARG A 241 -10.63 7.84 -0.93
N ALA A 242 -10.64 6.61 -1.40
CA ALA A 242 -11.72 5.67 -1.19
C ALA A 242 -11.24 4.21 -1.20
N VAL A 243 -12.01 3.35 -0.57
CA VAL A 243 -11.90 1.90 -0.71
C VAL A 243 -12.99 1.38 -1.64
N ARG A 244 -12.62 0.59 -2.63
CA ARG A 244 -13.55 -0.08 -3.53
C ARG A 244 -13.76 -1.52 -3.10
N GLU A 245 -15.02 -1.89 -2.90
CA GLU A 245 -15.43 -3.24 -2.50
C GLU A 245 -15.94 -4.03 -3.70
N TYR A 246 -15.46 -5.26 -3.84
CA TYR A 246 -15.88 -6.21 -4.85
C TYR A 246 -16.36 -7.50 -4.20
N ALA A 247 -17.48 -8.04 -4.67
CA ALA A 247 -17.86 -9.42 -4.38
C ALA A 247 -17.00 -10.35 -5.24
N ARG A 248 -16.35 -11.32 -4.59
CA ARG A 248 -15.54 -12.35 -5.23
C ARG A 248 -16.25 -13.70 -5.17
N ASP A 249 -16.26 -14.40 -6.26
CA ASP A 249 -16.62 -15.81 -6.35
C ASP A 249 -15.34 -16.65 -6.23
N PRO A 250 -15.12 -17.40 -5.12
CA PRO A 250 -13.89 -18.16 -4.91
C PRO A 250 -13.67 -19.31 -5.90
N ASP A 251 -14.72 -19.79 -6.55
CA ASP A 251 -14.64 -20.91 -7.48
C ASP A 251 -14.22 -20.46 -8.88
N THR A 252 -14.76 -19.32 -9.33
CA THR A 252 -14.50 -18.77 -10.67
C THR A 252 -13.51 -17.62 -10.68
N GLU A 253 -13.18 -17.06 -9.52
CA GLU A 253 -12.38 -15.83 -9.32
C GLU A 253 -12.98 -14.62 -10.03
N SER A 254 -14.28 -14.65 -10.32
CA SER A 254 -14.96 -13.51 -10.89
C SER A 254 -15.20 -12.44 -9.84
N LEU A 255 -15.04 -11.18 -10.24
CA LEU A 255 -15.20 -10.01 -9.38
C LEU A 255 -16.36 -9.14 -9.87
N ARG A 256 -17.23 -8.75 -8.96
CA ARG A 256 -18.33 -7.83 -9.22
C ARG A 256 -18.23 -6.63 -8.29
N PHE A 257 -18.13 -5.45 -8.85
CA PHE A 257 -18.15 -4.20 -8.07
C PHE A 257 -19.41 -4.13 -7.20
N VAL A 258 -19.23 -3.81 -5.92
CA VAL A 258 -20.32 -3.64 -4.94
C VAL A 258 -20.54 -2.17 -4.67
N ARG A 259 -19.52 -1.47 -4.19
CA ARG A 259 -19.59 -0.05 -3.82
C ARG A 259 -18.19 0.57 -3.66
N GLU A 260 -18.20 1.87 -3.50
CA GLU A 260 -17.05 2.66 -3.09
C GLU A 260 -17.35 3.31 -1.74
N ILE A 261 -16.43 3.18 -0.78
CA ILE A 261 -16.51 3.78 0.55
C ILE A 261 -15.53 4.95 0.54
N PHE A 262 -16.06 6.17 0.58
CA PHE A 262 -15.25 7.36 0.58
C PHE A 262 -14.61 7.58 1.96
N VAL A 263 -13.28 7.66 2.00
CA VAL A 263 -12.49 7.83 3.23
C VAL A 263 -12.11 9.29 3.47
N GLY A 264 -11.88 10.05 2.39
CA GLY A 264 -11.53 11.47 2.47
C GLY A 264 -10.03 11.73 2.59
N SER A 265 -9.20 10.70 2.66
CA SER A 265 -7.73 10.75 2.73
C SER A 265 -7.09 9.86 1.66
N GLY A 266 -5.82 10.07 1.34
CA GLY A 266 -5.08 9.24 0.40
C GLY A 266 -4.78 7.88 1.01
N VAL A 267 -5.68 6.92 0.83
CA VAL A 267 -5.56 5.54 1.36
C VAL A 267 -4.41 4.79 0.70
N ASP A 268 -3.67 4.04 1.52
CA ASP A 268 -2.51 3.25 1.11
C ASP A 268 -2.76 1.75 1.37
N ASN A 269 -1.93 1.01 2.08
CA ASN A 269 -2.12 -0.41 2.31
C ASN A 269 -3.27 -0.71 3.30
N ILE A 270 -3.94 -1.85 3.09
CA ILE A 270 -5.12 -2.28 3.84
C ILE A 270 -4.80 -3.57 4.59
N GLU A 271 -4.98 -3.57 5.92
CA GLU A 271 -5.06 -4.78 6.72
C GLU A 271 -6.47 -5.01 7.25
N VAL A 272 -6.81 -6.27 7.51
CA VAL A 272 -8.16 -6.67 7.98
C VAL A 272 -8.04 -7.31 9.36
N ASP A 273 -8.75 -6.76 10.33
CA ASP A 273 -8.77 -7.31 11.67
C ASP A 273 -9.72 -8.52 11.84
N ALA A 274 -9.70 -9.12 13.04
CA ALA A 274 -10.53 -10.27 13.34
C ALA A 274 -12.06 -9.97 13.33
N ALA A 275 -12.44 -8.69 13.43
CA ALA A 275 -13.85 -8.27 13.34
C ALA A 275 -14.27 -8.02 11.88
N GLY A 276 -13.31 -7.97 10.95
CA GLY A 276 -13.53 -7.69 9.54
C GLY A 276 -13.50 -6.20 9.22
N ASP A 277 -13.07 -5.34 10.14
CA ASP A 277 -12.81 -3.93 9.86
C ASP A 277 -11.47 -3.77 9.15
N LEU A 278 -11.40 -2.77 8.27
CA LEU A 278 -10.20 -2.45 7.50
C LEU A 278 -9.38 -1.41 8.26
N TRP A 279 -8.10 -1.69 8.45
CA TRP A 279 -7.12 -0.77 9.02
C TRP A 279 -6.20 -0.31 7.91
N ILE A 280 -6.10 1.00 7.72
CA ILE A 280 -5.50 1.58 6.52
C ILE A 280 -4.53 2.67 6.93
N GLY A 281 -3.27 2.54 6.50
CA GLY A 281 -2.35 3.66 6.47
C GLY A 281 -2.81 4.68 5.43
N ALA A 282 -2.71 5.96 5.73
CA ALA A 282 -3.22 6.98 4.82
C ALA A 282 -2.38 8.27 4.85
N HIS A 283 -2.46 9.02 3.75
CA HIS A 283 -1.78 10.29 3.54
C HIS A 283 -2.79 11.43 3.55
N PRO A 284 -2.94 12.15 4.67
CA PRO A 284 -3.87 13.29 4.73
C PRO A 284 -3.46 14.45 3.82
N ASN A 285 -2.20 14.45 3.37
CA ASN A 285 -1.68 15.38 2.36
C ASN A 285 -0.79 14.64 1.34
N LEU A 286 -1.38 14.21 0.22
CA LEU A 286 -0.68 13.50 -0.84
C LEU A 286 0.47 14.29 -1.48
N LEU A 287 0.44 15.65 -1.45
CA LEU A 287 1.52 16.47 -2.01
C LEU A 287 2.75 16.54 -1.09
N ALA A 288 2.63 16.10 0.15
CA ALA A 288 3.78 16.01 1.06
C ALA A 288 4.67 14.79 0.75
N VAL A 289 4.11 13.70 0.20
CA VAL A 289 4.84 12.45 -0.08
C VAL A 289 5.99 12.65 -1.07
N PRO A 290 5.81 13.29 -2.25
CA PRO A 290 6.95 13.57 -3.16
C PRO A 290 8.03 14.47 -2.54
N ARG A 291 7.65 15.40 -1.66
CA ARG A 291 8.62 16.24 -0.93
C ARG A 291 9.42 15.40 0.06
N LEU A 292 8.74 14.52 0.81
CA LEU A 292 9.38 13.60 1.75
C LEU A 292 10.35 12.64 1.02
N MET A 293 10.02 12.20 -0.20
CA MET A 293 10.93 11.39 -1.01
C MET A 293 12.18 12.16 -1.40
N ALA A 294 12.02 13.39 -1.87
CA ALA A 294 13.13 14.23 -2.36
C ALA A 294 14.02 14.76 -1.24
N ASP A 295 13.48 15.04 -0.05
CA ASP A 295 14.19 15.63 1.09
C ASP A 295 13.94 14.83 2.37
N PRO A 296 14.96 14.15 2.92
CA PRO A 296 14.86 13.42 4.18
C PRO A 296 14.48 14.28 5.40
N ALA A 297 14.70 15.60 5.35
CA ALA A 297 14.31 16.52 6.41
C ALA A 297 12.84 16.97 6.30
N ALA A 298 12.21 16.77 5.15
CA ALA A 298 10.78 17.05 4.98
C ALA A 298 9.92 16.10 5.82
N ARG A 299 8.71 16.56 6.15
CA ARG A 299 7.73 15.76 6.85
C ARG A 299 6.49 15.59 5.98
N SER A 300 5.87 14.42 6.07
CA SER A 300 4.56 14.14 5.53
C SER A 300 3.64 13.74 6.68
N PRO A 301 2.48 14.36 6.83
CA PRO A 301 1.51 13.93 7.83
C PRO A 301 1.15 12.46 7.63
N SER A 302 0.85 11.80 8.74
CA SER A 302 0.54 10.37 8.83
C SER A 302 -0.83 10.17 9.44
N GLU A 303 -1.59 9.23 8.92
CA GLU A 303 -2.94 8.93 9.37
C GLU A 303 -3.19 7.43 9.36
N VAL A 304 -3.97 6.95 10.32
CA VAL A 304 -4.58 5.63 10.29
C VAL A 304 -6.08 5.78 10.38
N VAL A 305 -6.79 5.16 9.44
CA VAL A 305 -8.24 5.11 9.45
C VAL A 305 -8.72 3.67 9.61
N ARG A 306 -9.83 3.50 10.34
CA ARG A 306 -10.60 2.27 10.41
C ARG A 306 -11.86 2.42 9.56
N VAL A 307 -12.11 1.46 8.71
CA VAL A 307 -13.30 1.41 7.84
C VAL A 307 -14.08 0.14 8.14
N SER A 308 -15.36 0.26 8.48
CA SER A 308 -16.24 -0.88 8.66
C SER A 308 -16.94 -1.25 7.34
N PRO A 309 -16.61 -2.37 6.69
CA PRO A 309 -17.31 -2.80 5.48
C PRO A 309 -18.78 -3.15 5.76
N ALA A 310 -19.16 -3.44 6.99
CA ALA A 310 -20.54 -3.76 7.34
C ALA A 310 -21.46 -2.53 7.24
N THR A 311 -20.98 -1.38 7.71
CA THR A 311 -21.78 -0.15 7.83
C THR A 311 -21.36 0.94 6.84
N GLY A 312 -20.13 0.88 6.35
CA GLY A 312 -19.49 1.98 5.58
C GLY A 312 -18.96 3.11 6.47
N ALA A 313 -18.96 2.93 7.80
CA ALA A 313 -18.41 3.92 8.73
C ALA A 313 -16.89 4.04 8.56
N VAL A 314 -16.40 5.27 8.63
CA VAL A 314 -14.98 5.63 8.59
C VAL A 314 -14.64 6.37 9.87
N GLU A 315 -13.57 5.95 10.53
CA GLU A 315 -13.09 6.54 11.78
C GLU A 315 -11.60 6.85 11.66
N GLU A 316 -11.21 8.08 12.00
CA GLU A 316 -9.81 8.48 12.13
C GLU A 316 -9.29 8.02 13.49
N ILE A 317 -8.34 7.09 13.49
CA ILE A 317 -7.79 6.47 14.71
C ILE A 317 -6.54 7.18 15.18
N TYR A 318 -5.67 7.55 14.23
CA TYR A 318 -4.37 8.18 14.48
C TYR A 318 -4.15 9.29 13.47
N LEU A 319 -3.72 10.44 13.94
CA LEU A 319 -3.27 11.55 13.09
C LEU A 319 -2.00 12.15 13.69
N ASP A 320 -0.97 12.36 12.85
CA ASP A 320 0.30 12.98 13.23
C ASP A 320 0.78 13.92 12.12
N ASP A 321 1.52 14.96 12.49
CA ASP A 321 2.06 15.96 11.56
C ASP A 321 3.36 15.52 10.86
N GLY A 322 3.77 14.27 11.07
CA GLY A 322 5.02 13.69 10.60
C GLY A 322 6.16 13.76 11.63
N SER A 323 5.85 14.08 12.88
CA SER A 323 6.83 14.20 13.97
C SER A 323 7.17 12.85 14.61
N GLN A 324 6.18 11.97 14.78
CA GLN A 324 6.38 10.62 15.32
C GLN A 324 6.71 9.62 14.19
N ILE A 325 5.93 9.66 13.12
CA ILE A 325 6.11 8.85 11.92
C ILE A 325 5.74 9.69 10.69
N SER A 326 6.46 9.55 9.60
CA SER A 326 6.32 10.45 8.45
C SER A 326 5.98 9.69 7.17
N GLY A 327 4.72 9.88 6.70
CA GLY A 327 4.18 9.18 5.53
C GLY A 327 3.83 7.73 5.86
N SER A 328 2.86 7.56 6.78
CA SER A 328 2.31 6.23 7.12
C SER A 328 1.72 5.55 5.90
N SER A 329 2.08 4.30 5.68
CA SER A 329 1.65 3.52 4.50
C SER A 329 0.79 2.32 4.86
N VAL A 330 0.92 1.78 6.07
CA VAL A 330 0.17 0.60 6.52
C VAL A 330 -0.18 0.71 7.99
N ALA A 331 -1.27 0.08 8.38
CA ALA A 331 -1.67 -0.10 9.76
C ALA A 331 -2.24 -1.50 9.97
N ALA A 332 -1.76 -2.24 10.98
CA ALA A 332 -2.28 -3.55 11.33
C ALA A 332 -2.52 -3.67 12.83
N VAL A 333 -3.55 -4.43 13.20
CA VAL A 333 -4.00 -4.53 14.59
C VAL A 333 -4.05 -5.98 15.07
N SER A 334 -3.59 -6.20 16.29
CA SER A 334 -3.83 -7.44 17.03
C SER A 334 -4.17 -7.12 18.50
N GLY A 335 -5.41 -7.35 18.90
CA GLY A 335 -5.92 -6.98 20.22
C GLY A 335 -5.95 -5.46 20.39
N ASP A 336 -5.22 -4.96 21.41
CA ASP A 336 -5.05 -3.53 21.67
C ASP A 336 -3.77 -2.94 21.04
N ARG A 337 -3.00 -3.74 20.31
CA ARG A 337 -1.77 -3.31 19.66
C ARG A 337 -2.04 -2.87 18.21
N LEU A 338 -1.52 -1.71 17.85
CA LEU A 338 -1.55 -1.14 16.52
C LEU A 338 -0.12 -0.94 16.03
N LEU A 339 0.25 -1.55 14.92
CA LEU A 339 1.51 -1.31 14.22
C LEU A 339 1.28 -0.37 13.04
N ILE A 340 2.17 0.61 12.86
CA ILE A 340 2.11 1.57 11.75
C ILE A 340 3.44 1.54 11.01
N GLY A 341 3.41 1.26 9.72
CA GLY A 341 4.56 1.37 8.80
C GLY A 341 4.64 2.71 8.10
N GLN A 342 5.76 2.96 7.41
CA GLN A 342 6.03 4.21 6.70
C GLN A 342 6.90 4.00 5.45
N ILE A 343 6.77 4.90 4.48
CA ILE A 343 7.41 4.73 3.17
C ILE A 343 8.94 4.86 3.22
N PHE A 344 9.51 5.79 4.03
CA PHE A 344 10.93 6.18 3.92
C PHE A 344 11.73 6.17 5.21
N GLY A 345 11.09 6.28 6.37
CA GLY A 345 11.76 6.45 7.66
C GLY A 345 12.41 5.16 8.19
N ASP A 346 13.07 5.27 9.35
CA ASP A 346 13.67 4.13 10.05
C ASP A 346 12.67 3.57 11.08
N GLY A 347 12.20 2.36 10.83
CA GLY A 347 11.36 1.59 11.74
C GLY A 347 9.87 1.89 11.66
N ILE A 348 9.11 1.12 12.44
CA ILE A 348 7.67 1.19 12.60
C ILE A 348 7.29 1.88 13.92
N LEU A 349 6.04 2.31 14.05
CA LEU A 349 5.45 2.61 15.36
C LEU A 349 4.74 1.37 15.88
N ASP A 350 4.95 1.09 17.16
CA ASP A 350 4.26 0.09 17.93
C ASP A 350 3.44 0.80 19.02
N CYS A 351 2.15 0.81 18.82
CA CYS A 351 1.20 1.56 19.61
C CYS A 351 0.31 0.65 20.46
N THR A 352 -0.06 1.12 21.66
CA THR A 352 -1.10 0.51 22.48
C THR A 352 -2.30 1.45 22.51
N MET A 353 -3.44 0.98 22.04
CA MET A 353 -4.71 1.73 22.05
C MET A 353 -5.30 1.76 23.46
N SER A 354 -5.83 2.90 23.89
CA SER A 354 -6.63 2.99 25.10
C SER A 354 -7.98 2.31 24.90
N ARG A 355 -8.43 1.56 25.91
CA ARG A 355 -9.76 0.91 25.91
C ARG A 355 -10.87 1.91 26.15
#